data_09b2b60323ab3c55c3c3c1d36c86125d
#
_entry.id   09b2b60323ab3c55c3c3c1d36c86125d
#
_cell.length_a   1.000
_cell.length_b   1.000
_cell.length_c   1.000
_cell.angle_alpha   90.00
_cell.angle_beta   90.00
_cell.angle_gamma   90.00
#
_symmetry.space_group_name_H-M   'P 1'
#
loop_
_entity.id
_entity.type
_entity.pdbx_description
1 polymer ?
#
loop_
_entity_poly.entity_id
_entity_poly.type
_entity_poly.pdbx_seq_one_letter_code
_entity_poly.pdbx_strand_id
1 'polypeptide(L)'
;MNSMPTFKFDQVGIWSELKLEIVEKYGAAYTAAFANEPRLKKYYVDAFSGAGVHISKRSGGTIEGSPARALKTSPKFDGFYFIDMDAQKTAHLKTICVGRSDVHIETGDASEYLTKVLLPTIDYGKYNRALCLFDPYGLHLEWRAMELAGKSRAVDMFLNFPVMDMNRNAIWRNPDAVPKDGIDRMNRFWGDDSWRSTAYVENAQGNLFGAPDVVKQSNEVIVSAFRERLR
;
A
#
# COMPACT_ATOMS: atom_id res chain seq x y z
N MET A 1 4.05 29.37 -26.84
CA MET A 1 4.82 28.76 -25.77
C MET A 1 3.86 27.91 -24.92
N ASN A 2 3.79 26.62 -25.19
CA ASN A 2 3.02 25.71 -24.33
C ASN A 2 3.80 25.58 -23.00
N SER A 3 3.27 26.16 -21.94
CA SER A 3 3.77 25.90 -20.59
C SER A 3 3.57 24.41 -20.32
N MET A 4 4.66 23.67 -20.17
CA MET A 4 4.57 22.30 -19.63
C MET A 4 3.79 22.37 -18.32
N PRO A 5 2.84 21.46 -18.07
CA PRO A 5 2.15 21.43 -16.81
C PRO A 5 3.19 21.25 -15.71
N THR A 6 3.24 22.20 -14.79
CA THR A 6 4.16 22.16 -13.65
C THR A 6 3.75 20.96 -12.80
N PHE A 7 4.62 19.96 -12.69
CA PHE A 7 4.41 18.80 -11.81
C PHE A 7 4.21 19.28 -10.38
N LYS A 8 3.11 18.82 -9.76
CA LYS A 8 2.75 19.23 -8.40
C LYS A 8 2.96 18.06 -7.45
N PHE A 9 3.84 18.24 -6.46
CA PHE A 9 4.05 17.24 -5.42
C PHE A 9 2.84 17.08 -4.51
N ASP A 10 2.60 15.85 -4.04
CA ASP A 10 1.55 15.57 -3.09
C ASP A 10 1.83 16.25 -1.75
N GLN A 11 0.78 16.83 -1.17
CA GLN A 11 0.86 17.42 0.16
C GLN A 11 0.46 16.39 1.21
N VAL A 12 1.33 16.17 2.20
CA VAL A 12 1.13 15.17 3.25
C VAL A 12 1.03 15.81 4.63
N GLY A 13 0.24 15.19 5.49
CA GLY A 13 0.08 15.60 6.88
C GLY A 13 0.96 14.78 7.83
N ILE A 14 0.88 15.09 9.13
CA ILE A 14 1.70 14.50 10.19
C ILE A 14 1.63 12.97 10.24
N TRP A 15 0.48 12.38 9.98
CA TRP A 15 0.33 10.92 9.97
C TRP A 15 1.10 10.24 8.83
N SER A 16 1.18 10.90 7.67
CA SER A 16 1.99 10.39 6.58
C SER A 16 3.47 10.55 6.86
N GLU A 17 3.89 11.65 7.49
CA GLU A 17 5.28 11.85 7.92
C GLU A 17 5.70 10.77 8.92
N LEU A 18 4.86 10.49 9.93
CA LEU A 18 5.11 9.43 10.92
C LEU A 18 5.20 8.04 10.27
N LYS A 19 4.31 7.75 9.32
CA LYS A 19 4.34 6.49 8.56
C LYS A 19 5.66 6.33 7.80
N LEU A 20 6.14 7.38 7.14
CA LEU A 20 7.43 7.36 6.45
C LEU A 20 8.60 7.04 7.39
N GLU A 21 8.60 7.60 8.61
CA GLU A 21 9.61 7.28 9.63
C GLU A 21 9.53 5.81 10.09
N ILE A 22 8.32 5.28 10.27
CA ILE A 22 8.12 3.87 10.65
C ILE A 22 8.69 2.95 9.57
N VAL A 23 8.34 3.21 8.30
CA VAL A 23 8.81 2.40 7.16
C VAL A 23 10.33 2.45 7.02
N GLU A 24 10.93 3.63 7.19
CA GLU A 24 12.39 3.82 7.17
C GLU A 24 13.10 2.99 8.27
N LYS A 25 12.62 3.10 9.52
CA LYS A 25 13.17 2.34 10.65
C LYS A 25 12.99 0.83 10.46
N TYR A 26 11.82 0.42 9.96
CA TYR A 26 11.55 -0.98 9.68
C TYR A 26 12.47 -1.51 8.56
N GLY A 27 12.68 -0.75 7.50
CA GLY A 27 13.59 -1.10 6.41
C GLY A 27 15.03 -1.31 6.91
N ALA A 28 15.52 -0.43 7.78
CA ALA A 28 16.85 -0.57 8.39
C ALA A 28 16.94 -1.82 9.29
N ALA A 29 15.94 -2.07 10.12
CA ALA A 29 15.88 -3.28 10.96
C ALA A 29 15.81 -4.56 10.11
N TYR A 30 15.01 -4.54 9.04
CA TYR A 30 14.87 -5.64 8.10
C TYR A 30 16.21 -6.01 7.45
N THR A 31 16.92 -5.04 6.89
CA THR A 31 18.21 -5.29 6.24
C THR A 31 19.28 -5.71 7.23
N ALA A 32 19.26 -5.16 8.46
CA ALA A 32 20.19 -5.54 9.52
C ALA A 32 19.97 -6.99 9.99
N ALA A 33 18.72 -7.46 10.08
CA ALA A 33 18.41 -8.84 10.47
C ALA A 33 19.04 -9.88 9.53
N PHE A 34 19.26 -9.53 8.27
CA PHE A 34 19.86 -10.40 7.26
C PHE A 34 21.30 -10.04 6.90
N ALA A 35 21.96 -9.17 7.68
CA ALA A 35 23.31 -8.70 7.34
C ALA A 35 24.35 -9.82 7.29
N ASN A 36 24.16 -10.88 8.09
CA ASN A 36 25.10 -12.02 8.19
C ASN A 36 24.77 -13.16 7.21
N GLU A 37 23.79 -12.97 6.31
CA GLU A 37 23.37 -13.96 5.34
C GLU A 37 23.76 -13.54 3.91
N PRO A 38 25.02 -13.73 3.47
CA PRO A 38 25.55 -13.17 2.22
C PRO A 38 24.89 -13.74 0.96
N ARG A 39 24.25 -14.92 1.05
CA ARG A 39 23.53 -15.53 -0.08
C ARG A 39 22.16 -14.89 -0.29
N LEU A 40 21.62 -14.22 0.73
CA LEU A 40 20.26 -13.71 0.72
C LEU A 40 20.23 -12.36 0.02
N LYS A 41 19.35 -12.24 -1.00
CA LYS A 41 19.06 -11.00 -1.70
C LYS A 41 17.85 -10.34 -1.09
N LYS A 42 17.98 -9.07 -0.72
CA LYS A 42 16.96 -8.26 -0.05
C LYS A 42 16.47 -7.18 -1.01
N TYR A 43 15.19 -7.22 -1.30
CA TYR A 43 14.53 -6.25 -2.20
C TYR A 43 13.59 -5.35 -1.41
N TYR A 44 13.56 -4.08 -1.77
CA TYR A 44 12.52 -3.15 -1.32
C TYR A 44 11.53 -2.91 -2.45
N VAL A 45 10.26 -3.06 -2.16
CA VAL A 45 9.17 -2.87 -3.12
C VAL A 45 8.22 -1.82 -2.58
N ASP A 46 7.98 -0.76 -3.36
CA ASP A 46 7.01 0.27 -3.04
C ASP A 46 5.95 0.29 -4.15
N ALA A 47 4.78 -0.23 -3.82
CA ALA A 47 3.70 -0.44 -4.79
C ALA A 47 2.94 0.85 -5.15
N PHE A 48 3.14 1.94 -4.41
CA PHE A 48 2.52 3.24 -4.61
C PHE A 48 3.54 4.34 -4.33
N SER A 49 4.64 4.30 -5.06
CA SER A 49 5.89 4.98 -4.73
C SER A 49 5.82 6.52 -4.82
N GLY A 50 4.88 7.04 -5.57
CA GLY A 50 4.81 8.48 -5.79
C GLY A 50 6.04 9.03 -6.53
N ALA A 51 6.31 10.30 -6.30
CA ALA A 51 7.45 11.01 -6.91
C ALA A 51 8.76 10.92 -6.09
N GLY A 52 8.75 10.23 -4.95
CA GLY A 52 9.88 10.18 -4.01
C GLY A 52 10.04 11.41 -3.13
N VAL A 53 9.23 12.45 -3.36
CA VAL A 53 9.22 13.72 -2.61
C VAL A 53 7.78 14.17 -2.38
N HIS A 54 7.52 14.74 -1.20
CA HIS A 54 6.25 15.35 -0.82
C HIS A 54 6.43 16.77 -0.30
N ILE A 55 5.34 17.50 -0.13
CA ILE A 55 5.30 18.78 0.57
C ILE A 55 4.62 18.59 1.92
N SER A 56 5.29 18.97 3.00
CA SER A 56 4.69 18.95 4.34
C SER A 56 3.62 20.05 4.46
N LYS A 57 2.39 19.65 4.82
CA LYS A 57 1.32 20.63 5.13
C LYS A 57 1.64 21.48 6.35
N ARG A 58 2.49 21.00 7.25
CA ARG A 58 2.86 21.69 8.48
C ARG A 58 3.92 22.78 8.26
N SER A 59 4.97 22.46 7.49
CA SER A 59 6.11 23.36 7.29
C SER A 59 6.09 24.06 5.94
N GLY A 60 5.34 23.58 4.96
CA GLY A 60 5.41 24.01 3.57
C GLY A 60 6.68 23.56 2.84
N GLY A 61 7.61 22.91 3.55
CA GLY A 61 8.87 22.44 2.99
C GLY A 61 8.74 21.07 2.33
N THR A 62 9.77 20.71 1.56
CA THR A 62 9.88 19.38 0.95
C THR A 62 10.30 18.34 1.99
N ILE A 63 9.73 17.14 1.89
CA ILE A 63 10.12 15.96 2.68
C ILE A 63 10.35 14.77 1.76
N GLU A 64 11.27 13.91 2.14
CA GLU A 64 11.57 12.69 1.40
C GLU A 64 10.43 11.69 1.55
N GLY A 65 9.96 11.17 0.41
CA GLY A 65 9.01 10.07 0.33
C GLY A 65 9.67 8.72 0.63
N SER A 66 8.85 7.67 0.64
CA SER A 66 9.31 6.29 0.90
C SER A 66 10.43 5.82 -0.02
N PRO A 67 10.44 6.09 -1.34
CA PRO A 67 11.56 5.70 -2.20
C PRO A 67 12.88 6.36 -1.80
N ALA A 68 12.86 7.69 -1.60
CA ALA A 68 14.09 8.43 -1.26
C ALA A 68 14.69 7.97 0.07
N ARG A 69 13.86 7.63 1.05
CA ARG A 69 14.27 7.08 2.35
C ARG A 69 14.81 5.66 2.20
N ALA A 70 14.11 4.80 1.43
CA ALA A 70 14.56 3.43 1.19
C ALA A 70 15.94 3.37 0.52
N LEU A 71 16.20 4.26 -0.43
CA LEU A 71 17.49 4.35 -1.12
C LEU A 71 18.67 4.70 -0.19
N LYS A 72 18.41 5.24 1.00
CA LYS A 72 19.39 5.61 2.04
C LYS A 72 19.52 4.56 3.14
N THR A 73 18.72 3.50 3.11
CA THR A 73 18.71 2.45 4.14
C THR A 73 20.08 1.82 4.30
N SER A 74 20.51 1.63 5.54
CA SER A 74 21.77 0.98 5.88
C SER A 74 21.55 -0.07 6.99
N PRO A 75 22.01 -1.33 6.77
CA PRO A 75 22.60 -1.89 5.54
C PRO A 75 21.65 -1.74 4.33
N LYS A 76 22.19 -1.64 3.12
CA LYS A 76 21.37 -1.41 1.92
C LYS A 76 20.60 -2.65 1.47
N PHE A 77 19.50 -2.44 0.76
CA PHE A 77 18.85 -3.45 -0.06
C PHE A 77 19.70 -3.77 -1.30
N ASP A 78 19.53 -4.98 -1.84
CA ASP A 78 20.22 -5.40 -3.08
C ASP A 78 19.53 -4.91 -4.35
N GLY A 79 18.24 -4.51 -4.25
CA GLY A 79 17.49 -3.92 -5.34
C GLY A 79 16.20 -3.26 -4.86
N PHE A 80 15.68 -2.35 -5.68
CA PHE A 80 14.51 -1.53 -5.40
C PHE A 80 13.52 -1.58 -6.56
N TYR A 81 12.24 -1.75 -6.25
CA TYR A 81 11.14 -1.73 -7.20
C TYR A 81 10.14 -0.67 -6.77
N PHE A 82 9.96 0.33 -7.61
CA PHE A 82 9.06 1.44 -7.38
C PHE A 82 7.97 1.44 -8.46
N ILE A 83 6.72 1.39 -8.05
CA ILE A 83 5.58 1.34 -8.94
C ILE A 83 4.66 2.52 -8.64
N ASP A 84 4.21 3.23 -9.65
CA ASP A 84 3.16 4.22 -9.55
C ASP A 84 2.40 4.33 -10.87
N MET A 85 1.09 4.57 -10.79
CA MET A 85 0.24 4.73 -11.98
C MET A 85 0.48 6.07 -12.69
N ASP A 86 0.95 7.09 -11.95
CA ASP A 86 1.18 8.44 -12.47
C ASP A 86 2.54 8.55 -13.17
N ALA A 87 2.49 8.70 -14.50
CA ALA A 87 3.68 8.84 -15.34
C ALA A 87 4.55 10.07 -15.00
N GLN A 88 3.97 11.14 -14.49
CA GLN A 88 4.74 12.32 -14.08
C GLN A 88 5.51 12.05 -12.78
N LYS A 89 4.90 11.32 -11.84
CA LYS A 89 5.55 10.92 -10.59
C LYS A 89 6.71 9.96 -10.87
N THR A 90 6.50 8.94 -11.69
CA THR A 90 7.56 7.99 -12.06
C THR A 90 8.68 8.65 -12.88
N ALA A 91 8.35 9.60 -13.76
CA ALA A 91 9.36 10.38 -14.49
C ALA A 91 10.22 11.21 -13.53
N HIS A 92 9.61 11.87 -12.54
CA HIS A 92 10.36 12.60 -11.52
C HIS A 92 11.25 11.63 -10.69
N LEU A 93 10.70 10.50 -10.26
CA LEU A 93 11.45 9.50 -9.48
C LEU A 93 12.65 8.95 -10.27
N LYS A 94 12.55 8.78 -11.59
CA LYS A 94 13.66 8.44 -12.47
C LYS A 94 14.80 9.46 -12.40
N THR A 95 14.50 10.76 -12.23
CA THR A 95 15.55 11.79 -12.10
C THR A 95 16.32 11.65 -10.79
N ILE A 96 15.66 11.23 -9.71
CA ILE A 96 16.30 10.97 -8.40
C ILE A 96 17.21 9.73 -8.47
N CYS A 97 16.86 8.75 -9.31
CA CYS A 97 17.56 7.47 -9.41
C CYS A 97 18.56 7.38 -10.55
N VAL A 98 18.93 8.50 -11.17
CA VAL A 98 19.89 8.52 -12.28
C VAL A 98 21.21 7.85 -11.85
N GLY A 99 21.72 6.95 -12.71
CA GLY A 99 22.97 6.22 -12.49
C GLY A 99 22.87 5.01 -11.55
N ARG A 100 21.67 4.65 -11.07
CA ARG A 100 21.43 3.48 -10.23
C ARG A 100 20.97 2.28 -11.05
N SER A 101 21.79 1.25 -11.13
CA SER A 101 21.44 -0.02 -11.79
C SER A 101 20.63 -0.98 -10.92
N ASP A 102 20.55 -0.70 -9.61
CA ASP A 102 19.81 -1.48 -8.62
C ASP A 102 18.35 -1.02 -8.44
N VAL A 103 17.87 -0.06 -9.25
CA VAL A 103 16.52 0.51 -9.15
C VAL A 103 15.72 0.22 -10.41
N HIS A 104 14.51 -0.32 -10.21
CA HIS A 104 13.50 -0.55 -11.24
C HIS A 104 12.28 0.32 -10.96
N ILE A 105 11.89 1.13 -11.95
CA ILE A 105 10.73 2.04 -11.84
C ILE A 105 9.72 1.69 -12.92
N GLU A 106 8.53 1.27 -12.49
CA GLU A 106 7.42 0.89 -13.36
C GLU A 106 6.30 1.94 -13.31
N THR A 107 5.74 2.24 -14.49
CA THR A 107 4.57 3.12 -14.60
C THR A 107 3.37 2.26 -14.98
N GLY A 108 2.46 2.02 -14.04
CA GLY A 108 1.31 1.17 -14.29
C GLY A 108 0.56 0.77 -13.04
N ASP A 109 -0.38 -0.15 -13.21
CA ASP A 109 -1.15 -0.72 -12.11
C ASP A 109 -0.28 -1.61 -11.22
N ALA A 110 -0.25 -1.26 -9.92
CA ALA A 110 0.57 -1.98 -8.95
C ALA A 110 0.16 -3.45 -8.80
N SER A 111 -1.16 -3.73 -8.75
CA SER A 111 -1.66 -5.10 -8.60
C SER A 111 -1.29 -5.97 -9.80
N GLU A 112 -1.39 -5.41 -10.99
CA GLU A 112 -1.02 -6.10 -12.22
C GLU A 112 0.49 -6.40 -12.27
N TYR A 113 1.32 -5.39 -12.04
CA TYR A 113 2.78 -5.57 -12.07
C TYR A 113 3.26 -6.53 -10.98
N LEU A 114 2.76 -6.39 -9.75
CA LEU A 114 3.10 -7.27 -8.64
C LEU A 114 2.73 -8.72 -8.96
N THR A 115 1.51 -8.97 -9.44
CA THR A 115 1.02 -10.35 -9.63
C THR A 115 1.60 -11.04 -10.86
N LYS A 116 1.81 -10.32 -11.95
CA LYS A 116 2.24 -10.92 -13.24
C LYS A 116 3.76 -10.88 -13.42
N VAL A 117 4.46 -9.91 -12.84
CA VAL A 117 5.88 -9.67 -13.12
C VAL A 117 6.76 -9.88 -11.90
N LEU A 118 6.53 -9.14 -10.81
CA LEU A 118 7.51 -9.07 -9.73
C LEU A 118 7.42 -10.24 -8.75
N LEU A 119 6.26 -10.50 -8.15
CA LEU A 119 6.12 -11.52 -7.10
C LEU A 119 6.49 -12.93 -7.57
N PRO A 120 6.24 -13.34 -8.84
CA PRO A 120 6.73 -14.62 -9.35
C PRO A 120 8.26 -14.77 -9.35
N THR A 121 9.00 -13.66 -9.30
CA THR A 121 10.47 -13.67 -9.25
C THR A 121 11.03 -13.72 -7.83
N ILE A 122 10.23 -13.35 -6.82
CA ILE A 122 10.61 -13.38 -5.40
C ILE A 122 10.40 -14.81 -4.87
N ASP A 123 11.46 -15.58 -4.89
CA ASP A 123 11.44 -17.02 -4.57
C ASP A 123 12.25 -17.31 -3.30
N TYR A 124 11.58 -17.91 -2.31
CA TYR A 124 12.19 -18.30 -1.04
C TYR A 124 13.36 -19.27 -1.25
N GLY A 125 13.22 -20.24 -2.15
CA GLY A 125 14.23 -21.25 -2.45
C GLY A 125 15.48 -20.69 -3.13
N LYS A 126 15.34 -19.55 -3.82
CA LYS A 126 16.45 -18.81 -4.45
C LYS A 126 17.10 -17.79 -3.51
N TYR A 127 16.80 -17.85 -2.22
CA TYR A 127 17.30 -16.91 -1.22
C TYR A 127 16.90 -15.46 -1.47
N ASN A 128 15.77 -15.22 -2.13
CA ASN A 128 15.22 -13.89 -2.31
C ASN A 128 14.26 -13.55 -1.17
N ARG A 129 14.33 -12.31 -0.69
CA ARG A 129 13.41 -11.75 0.30
C ARG A 129 13.02 -10.35 -0.12
N ALA A 130 11.79 -9.95 0.16
CA ALA A 130 11.35 -8.60 -0.11
C ALA A 130 10.61 -7.99 1.08
N LEU A 131 10.85 -6.72 1.31
CA LEU A 131 10.00 -5.85 2.11
C LEU A 131 9.11 -5.08 1.14
N CYS A 132 7.79 -5.34 1.18
CA CYS A 132 6.81 -4.67 0.34
C CYS A 132 6.01 -3.64 1.13
N LEU A 133 6.11 -2.39 0.73
CA LEU A 133 5.26 -1.31 1.20
C LEU A 133 4.00 -1.24 0.31
N PHE A 134 2.85 -1.49 0.91
CA PHE A 134 1.52 -1.36 0.31
C PHE A 134 0.81 -0.18 0.95
N ASP A 135 0.90 0.99 0.32
CA ASP A 135 0.27 2.24 0.76
C ASP A 135 -0.71 2.75 -0.30
N PRO A 136 -1.81 2.02 -0.57
CA PRO A 136 -2.68 2.32 -1.69
C PRO A 136 -3.43 3.64 -1.51
N TYR A 137 -3.67 4.34 -2.62
CA TYR A 137 -4.62 5.44 -2.69
C TYR A 137 -6.06 4.89 -2.59
N GLY A 138 -6.53 4.66 -1.35
CA GLY A 138 -7.82 4.02 -1.13
C GLY A 138 -7.82 2.51 -1.43
N LEU A 139 -8.95 1.98 -1.86
CA LEU A 139 -9.17 0.55 -2.13
C LEU A 139 -8.65 0.12 -3.52
N HIS A 140 -7.44 0.55 -3.90
CA HIS A 140 -6.87 0.30 -5.22
C HIS A 140 -5.84 -0.84 -5.29
N LEU A 141 -5.57 -1.52 -4.18
CA LEU A 141 -4.76 -2.73 -4.17
C LEU A 141 -5.67 -3.96 -4.23
N GLU A 142 -5.41 -4.89 -5.14
CA GLU A 142 -6.18 -6.13 -5.21
C GLU A 142 -5.67 -7.18 -4.23
N TRP A 143 -6.60 -7.92 -3.62
CA TRP A 143 -6.32 -9.04 -2.73
C TRP A 143 -5.28 -10.02 -3.28
N ARG A 144 -5.36 -10.29 -4.58
CA ARG A 144 -4.47 -11.24 -5.25
C ARG A 144 -2.99 -10.91 -5.08
N ALA A 145 -2.63 -9.64 -5.06
CA ALA A 145 -1.23 -9.22 -4.82
C ALA A 145 -0.79 -9.56 -3.38
N MET A 146 -1.65 -9.28 -2.39
CA MET A 146 -1.39 -9.61 -0.99
C MET A 146 -1.34 -11.12 -0.76
N GLU A 147 -2.26 -11.86 -1.37
CA GLU A 147 -2.30 -13.33 -1.30
C GLU A 147 -1.03 -13.98 -1.86
N LEU A 148 -0.58 -13.53 -3.04
CA LEU A 148 0.66 -14.05 -3.65
C LEU A 148 1.89 -13.69 -2.81
N ALA A 149 1.96 -12.46 -2.29
CA ALA A 149 3.03 -12.05 -1.41
C ALA A 149 3.11 -12.95 -0.16
N GLY A 150 1.98 -13.16 0.52
CA GLY A 150 1.92 -14.03 1.70
C GLY A 150 2.27 -15.50 1.39
N LYS A 151 1.72 -16.07 0.31
CA LYS A 151 2.00 -17.45 -0.10
C LYS A 151 3.46 -17.70 -0.49
N SER A 152 4.20 -16.67 -0.91
CA SER A 152 5.60 -16.77 -1.30
C SER A 152 6.52 -17.15 -0.13
N ARG A 153 6.14 -16.85 1.10
CA ARG A 153 6.98 -16.93 2.33
C ARG A 153 8.27 -16.11 2.25
N ALA A 154 8.41 -15.31 1.21
CA ALA A 154 9.62 -14.54 0.91
C ALA A 154 9.38 -13.03 1.03
N VAL A 155 8.14 -12.63 1.35
CA VAL A 155 7.71 -11.22 1.37
C VAL A 155 7.18 -10.86 2.75
N ASP A 156 7.79 -9.83 3.34
CA ASP A 156 7.23 -9.11 4.48
C ASP A 156 6.40 -7.92 3.97
N MET A 157 5.15 -7.84 4.40
CA MET A 157 4.21 -6.81 3.94
C MET A 157 4.01 -5.74 5.01
N PHE A 158 4.24 -4.48 4.65
CA PHE A 158 3.76 -3.33 5.40
C PHE A 158 2.56 -2.77 4.67
N LEU A 159 1.35 -3.02 5.17
CA LEU A 159 0.10 -2.55 4.57
C LEU A 159 -0.49 -1.40 5.37
N ASN A 160 -0.70 -0.26 4.71
CA ASN A 160 -1.54 0.81 5.23
C ASN A 160 -3.01 0.55 4.83
N PHE A 161 -3.82 0.04 5.76
CA PHE A 161 -5.22 -0.25 5.50
C PHE A 161 -6.02 1.04 5.27
N PRO A 162 -6.73 1.22 4.13
CA PRO A 162 -7.32 2.49 3.73
C PRO A 162 -8.70 2.74 4.39
N VAL A 163 -8.73 2.86 5.73
CA VAL A 163 -9.96 3.02 6.54
C VAL A 163 -10.83 4.18 6.07
N MET A 164 -10.23 5.32 5.73
CA MET A 164 -11.00 6.50 5.33
C MET A 164 -11.70 6.30 4.00
N ASP A 165 -11.03 5.66 3.04
CA ASP A 165 -11.63 5.38 1.73
C ASP A 165 -12.72 4.31 1.83
N MET A 166 -12.46 3.27 2.60
CA MET A 166 -13.44 2.23 2.94
C MET A 166 -14.74 2.86 3.49
N ASN A 167 -14.63 3.74 4.48
CA ASN A 167 -15.82 4.39 5.09
C ASN A 167 -16.52 5.35 4.14
N ARG A 168 -15.78 6.04 3.29
CA ARG A 168 -16.35 7.02 2.35
C ARG A 168 -17.07 6.36 1.20
N ASN A 169 -16.58 5.22 0.70
CA ASN A 169 -16.95 4.69 -0.60
C ASN A 169 -17.56 3.28 -0.56
N ALA A 170 -17.39 2.50 0.51
CA ALA A 170 -17.80 1.10 0.51
C ALA A 170 -18.63 0.67 1.73
N ILE A 171 -18.41 1.22 2.92
CA ILE A 171 -19.09 0.77 4.14
C ILE A 171 -19.85 1.93 4.76
N TRP A 172 -21.06 2.16 4.29
CA TRP A 172 -21.97 3.21 4.78
C TRP A 172 -22.88 2.66 5.89
N ARG A 173 -23.56 3.56 6.61
CA ARG A 173 -24.59 3.16 7.58
C ARG A 173 -25.78 2.45 6.91
N ASN A 174 -26.16 2.90 5.70
CA ASN A 174 -27.13 2.22 4.86
C ASN A 174 -26.37 1.46 3.76
N PRO A 175 -26.21 0.13 3.85
CA PRO A 175 -25.45 -0.67 2.88
C PRO A 175 -26.08 -0.68 1.48
N ASP A 176 -27.43 -0.53 1.39
CA ASP A 176 -28.15 -0.56 0.11
C ASP A 176 -27.94 0.71 -0.71
N ALA A 177 -27.54 1.79 -0.07
CA ALA A 177 -27.22 3.06 -0.73
C ALA A 177 -25.79 3.13 -1.29
N VAL A 178 -24.95 2.12 -1.04
CA VAL A 178 -23.57 2.11 -1.50
C VAL A 178 -23.53 1.92 -3.02
N PRO A 179 -22.85 2.80 -3.76
CA PRO A 179 -22.70 2.63 -5.21
C PRO A 179 -21.99 1.32 -5.56
N LYS A 180 -22.42 0.70 -6.68
CA LYS A 180 -21.82 -0.57 -7.16
C LYS A 180 -20.31 -0.49 -7.28
N ASP A 181 -19.75 0.60 -7.77
CA ASP A 181 -18.30 0.80 -7.88
C ASP A 181 -17.58 0.70 -6.54
N GLY A 182 -18.15 1.27 -5.47
CA GLY A 182 -17.60 1.16 -4.12
C GLY A 182 -17.58 -0.29 -3.62
N ILE A 183 -18.69 -1.02 -3.87
CA ILE A 183 -18.81 -2.45 -3.56
C ILE A 183 -17.74 -3.25 -4.32
N ASP A 184 -17.63 -3.04 -5.63
CA ASP A 184 -16.71 -3.78 -6.50
C ASP A 184 -15.25 -3.51 -6.11
N ARG A 185 -14.89 -2.28 -5.72
CA ARG A 185 -13.55 -1.94 -5.20
C ARG A 185 -13.28 -2.64 -3.87
N MET A 186 -14.24 -2.66 -2.95
CA MET A 186 -14.09 -3.35 -1.68
C MET A 186 -13.94 -4.85 -1.87
N ASN A 187 -14.73 -5.46 -2.79
CA ASN A 187 -14.61 -6.88 -3.13
C ASN A 187 -13.23 -7.21 -3.69
N ARG A 188 -12.68 -6.38 -4.58
CA ARG A 188 -11.32 -6.59 -5.11
C ARG A 188 -10.25 -6.46 -4.03
N PHE A 189 -10.38 -5.47 -3.15
CA PHE A 189 -9.43 -5.25 -2.06
C PHE A 189 -9.50 -6.36 -1.00
N TRP A 190 -10.71 -6.78 -0.63
CA TRP A 190 -10.94 -7.84 0.37
C TRP A 190 -10.70 -9.24 -0.19
N GLY A 191 -10.93 -9.45 -1.48
CA GLY A 191 -10.80 -10.71 -2.20
C GLY A 191 -12.12 -11.39 -2.54
N ASP A 192 -13.18 -11.05 -1.84
CA ASP A 192 -14.56 -11.51 -2.04
C ASP A 192 -15.55 -10.55 -1.34
N ASP A 193 -16.81 -10.93 -1.21
CA ASP A 193 -17.85 -10.13 -0.57
C ASP A 193 -18.07 -10.43 0.93
N SER A 194 -17.26 -11.31 1.52
CA SER A 194 -17.38 -11.72 2.94
C SER A 194 -17.16 -10.57 3.94
N TRP A 195 -16.54 -9.47 3.50
CA TRP A 195 -16.43 -8.25 4.31
C TRP A 195 -17.79 -7.73 4.78
N ARG A 196 -18.87 -8.02 4.03
CA ARG A 196 -20.23 -7.56 4.38
C ARG A 196 -20.70 -8.13 5.71
N SER A 197 -20.53 -9.44 5.94
CA SER A 197 -20.87 -10.08 7.20
C SER A 197 -20.00 -9.63 8.37
N THR A 198 -18.78 -9.15 8.08
CA THR A 198 -17.93 -8.53 9.09
C THR A 198 -18.33 -7.09 9.39
N ALA A 199 -18.69 -6.33 8.35
CA ALA A 199 -18.98 -4.91 8.47
C ALA A 199 -20.38 -4.61 9.02
N TYR A 200 -21.31 -5.56 8.90
CA TYR A 200 -22.70 -5.38 9.30
C TYR A 200 -23.21 -6.57 10.12
N VAL A 201 -23.93 -6.26 11.18
CA VAL A 201 -24.63 -7.24 12.02
C VAL A 201 -26.11 -6.90 12.07
N GLU A 202 -26.96 -7.89 12.28
CA GLU A 202 -28.39 -7.68 12.47
C GLU A 202 -28.67 -6.76 13.64
N ASN A 203 -29.65 -5.88 13.47
CA ASN A 203 -30.07 -4.98 14.53
C ASN A 203 -30.95 -5.72 15.56
N ALA A 204 -30.35 -6.14 16.67
CA ALA A 204 -31.05 -6.88 17.72
C ALA A 204 -32.19 -6.12 18.41
N GLN A 205 -32.30 -4.79 18.21
CA GLN A 205 -33.34 -3.98 18.85
C GLN A 205 -34.63 -3.87 18.02
N GLY A 206 -34.67 -4.47 16.83
CA GLY A 206 -35.86 -4.48 15.97
C GLY A 206 -36.23 -3.10 15.40
N ASN A 207 -37.11 -3.12 14.41
CA ASN A 207 -37.49 -1.96 13.56
C ASN A 207 -38.62 -1.09 14.16
N LEU A 208 -38.64 -0.81 15.47
CA LEU A 208 -39.71 -0.07 16.12
C LEU A 208 -39.85 1.38 15.65
N PHE A 209 -38.81 1.97 15.02
CA PHE A 209 -38.83 3.38 14.57
C PHE A 209 -38.16 3.58 13.20
N GLY A 210 -38.20 2.60 12.29
CA GLY A 210 -37.56 2.74 10.97
C GLY A 210 -36.02 2.70 11.03
N ALA A 211 -35.47 2.11 12.08
CA ALA A 211 -34.01 1.85 12.15
C ALA A 211 -33.58 0.85 11.05
N PRO A 212 -32.37 0.94 10.51
CA PRO A 212 -31.88 -0.02 9.52
C PRO A 212 -31.89 -1.45 10.11
N ASP A 213 -32.18 -2.45 9.27
CA ASP A 213 -32.16 -3.86 9.66
C ASP A 213 -30.76 -4.36 10.09
N VAL A 214 -29.72 -3.62 9.71
CA VAL A 214 -28.33 -3.91 10.05
C VAL A 214 -27.63 -2.73 10.68
N VAL A 215 -26.68 -3.01 11.56
CA VAL A 215 -25.81 -2.03 12.21
C VAL A 215 -24.39 -2.19 11.70
N LYS A 216 -23.79 -1.07 11.29
CA LYS A 216 -22.39 -1.02 10.89
C LYS A 216 -21.48 -1.24 12.10
N GLN A 217 -20.52 -2.15 11.96
CA GLN A 217 -19.49 -2.41 12.94
C GLN A 217 -18.41 -1.31 13.01
N SER A 218 -17.64 -1.30 14.09
CA SER A 218 -16.54 -0.36 14.24
C SER A 218 -15.40 -0.66 13.26
N ASN A 219 -14.56 0.35 12.99
CA ASN A 219 -13.39 0.18 12.13
C ASN A 219 -12.41 -0.85 12.67
N GLU A 220 -12.26 -0.93 14.00
CA GLU A 220 -11.38 -1.89 14.67
C GLU A 220 -11.78 -3.33 14.38
N VAL A 221 -13.08 -3.63 14.38
CA VAL A 221 -13.60 -4.98 14.05
C VAL A 221 -13.25 -5.33 12.61
N ILE A 222 -13.49 -4.41 11.67
CA ILE A 222 -13.24 -4.63 10.24
C ILE A 222 -11.75 -4.81 9.97
N VAL A 223 -10.90 -3.94 10.54
CA VAL A 223 -9.44 -4.01 10.38
C VAL A 223 -8.89 -5.29 11.01
N SER A 224 -9.40 -5.70 12.18
CA SER A 224 -8.99 -6.93 12.85
C SER A 224 -9.34 -8.16 12.01
N ALA A 225 -10.55 -8.22 11.44
CA ALA A 225 -10.95 -9.31 10.56
C ALA A 225 -10.10 -9.38 9.29
N PHE A 226 -9.77 -8.22 8.70
CA PHE A 226 -8.86 -8.19 7.56
C PHE A 226 -7.46 -8.68 7.93
N ARG A 227 -6.96 -8.31 9.10
CA ARG A 227 -5.68 -8.79 9.61
C ARG A 227 -5.67 -10.31 9.80
N GLU A 228 -6.75 -10.89 10.33
CA GLU A 228 -6.87 -12.36 10.45
C GLU A 228 -6.91 -13.04 9.08
N ARG A 229 -7.53 -12.41 8.08
CA ARG A 229 -7.55 -12.92 6.71
C ARG A 229 -6.17 -12.94 6.04
N LEU A 230 -5.25 -12.06 6.45
CA LEU A 230 -3.87 -12.00 5.94
C LEU A 230 -2.95 -13.07 6.58
N ARG A 231 -3.37 -13.75 7.65
CA ARG A 231 -2.61 -14.80 8.33
C ARG A 231 -2.78 -16.16 7.66
#